data_e4b68721434cf9b4fe02591d2f0d0489
#
_entry.id   e4b68721434cf9b4fe02591d2f0d0489
#
_cell.length_a   1.000
_cell.length_b   1.000
_cell.length_c   1.000
_cell.angle_alpha   90.00
_cell.angle_beta   90.00
_cell.angle_gamma   90.00
#
_symmetry.space_group_name_H-M   'P 1'
#
loop_
_entity.id
_entity.type
_entity.pdbx_description
1 polymer ?
#
loop_
_entity_poly.entity_id
_entity_poly.type
_entity_poly.pdbx_seq_one_letter_code
_entity_poly.pdbx_strand_id
1 'polypeptide(L)'
;DNKELTKFEQLEGKKISAQLGTVQEMAAREIKNAQVMAIDEIFGAVMAVKNAKADALIVDSSIGYGYLKQNPDLVEFLHLPDGSEGFSFAFNKGKHTELQAKINAAIDELKKDGTYDKLLVKYDLK
;
A
#
# COMPACT_ATOMS: atom_id res chain seq x y z
N ASP A 1 17.03 -14.20 1.46
CA ASP A 1 17.55 -12.98 0.81
C ASP A 1 17.16 -12.96 -0.67
N ASN A 2 15.93 -12.46 -0.98
CA ASN A 2 15.48 -12.32 -2.37
C ASN A 2 16.01 -11.00 -2.99
N LYS A 3 17.29 -10.73 -2.87
CA LYS A 3 17.96 -9.59 -3.51
C LYS A 3 17.96 -9.66 -5.05
N GLU A 4 17.43 -10.76 -5.61
CA GLU A 4 17.36 -10.98 -7.06
C GLU A 4 16.09 -10.39 -7.71
N LEU A 5 15.06 -10.06 -6.92
CA LEU A 5 13.83 -9.48 -7.46
C LEU A 5 14.03 -7.98 -7.69
N THR A 6 14.00 -7.55 -8.94
CA THR A 6 14.17 -6.14 -9.34
C THR A 6 13.11 -5.68 -10.35
N LYS A 7 12.26 -6.60 -10.84
CA LYS A 7 11.24 -6.33 -11.86
C LYS A 7 9.95 -7.07 -11.56
N PHE A 8 8.83 -6.49 -11.95
CA PHE A 8 7.49 -7.06 -11.74
C PHE A 8 7.31 -8.44 -12.37
N GLU A 9 7.87 -8.65 -13.55
CA GLU A 9 7.77 -9.92 -14.29
C GLU A 9 8.42 -11.10 -13.54
N GLN A 10 9.35 -10.83 -12.66
CA GLN A 10 10.00 -11.85 -11.83
C GLN A 10 9.09 -12.43 -10.74
N LEU A 11 7.93 -11.83 -10.52
CA LEU A 11 6.88 -12.36 -9.64
C LEU A 11 6.07 -13.49 -10.27
N GLU A 12 6.22 -13.73 -11.59
CA GLU A 12 5.54 -14.85 -12.26
C GLU A 12 5.88 -16.18 -11.58
N GLY A 13 4.86 -16.96 -11.25
CA GLY A 13 4.99 -18.26 -10.58
C GLY A 13 5.41 -18.21 -9.10
N LYS A 14 5.61 -17.02 -8.53
CA LYS A 14 6.01 -16.83 -7.12
C LYS A 14 4.83 -16.93 -6.16
N LYS A 15 5.14 -17.18 -4.88
CA LYS A 15 4.17 -17.09 -3.78
C LYS A 15 4.10 -15.64 -3.31
N ILE A 16 2.93 -15.03 -3.43
CA ILE A 16 2.73 -13.62 -3.11
C ILE A 16 1.71 -13.49 -2.01
N SER A 17 2.06 -12.85 -0.91
CA SER A 17 1.11 -12.47 0.14
C SER A 17 0.49 -11.11 -0.16
N ALA A 18 -0.78 -10.95 0.22
CA ALA A 18 -1.50 -9.68 0.18
C ALA A 18 -2.61 -9.70 1.22
N GLN A 19 -3.10 -8.53 1.62
CA GLN A 19 -4.24 -8.48 2.52
C GLN A 19 -5.53 -8.81 1.76
N LEU A 20 -6.33 -9.69 2.35
CA LEU A 20 -7.62 -10.14 1.79
C LEU A 20 -8.55 -8.96 1.54
N GLY A 21 -9.24 -8.97 0.39
CA GLY A 21 -10.25 -7.99 0.02
C GLY A 21 -9.70 -6.64 -0.43
N THR A 22 -8.39 -6.54 -0.68
CA THR A 22 -7.74 -5.29 -1.11
C THR A 22 -7.45 -5.26 -2.61
N VAL A 23 -7.19 -4.07 -3.14
CA VAL A 23 -6.73 -3.90 -4.54
C VAL A 23 -5.36 -4.56 -4.74
N GLN A 24 -4.55 -4.66 -3.69
CA GLN A 24 -3.25 -5.33 -3.70
C GLN A 24 -3.41 -6.85 -3.89
N GLU A 25 -4.42 -7.46 -3.29
CA GLU A 25 -4.77 -8.87 -3.57
C GLU A 25 -5.20 -9.05 -5.02
N MET A 26 -6.03 -8.14 -5.54
CA MET A 26 -6.46 -8.19 -6.94
C MET A 26 -5.25 -8.09 -7.88
N ALA A 27 -4.35 -7.15 -7.64
CA ALA A 27 -3.11 -7.01 -8.41
C ALA A 27 -2.23 -8.27 -8.34
N ALA A 28 -2.12 -8.90 -7.16
CA ALA A 28 -1.39 -10.15 -7.02
C ALA A 28 -1.98 -11.28 -7.86
N ARG A 29 -3.31 -11.35 -7.96
CA ARG A 29 -4.01 -12.38 -8.76
C ARG A 29 -3.88 -12.20 -10.27
N GLU A 30 -3.57 -10.99 -10.73
CA GLU A 30 -3.30 -10.71 -12.15
C GLU A 30 -1.90 -11.16 -12.58
N ILE A 31 -1.00 -11.45 -11.64
CA ILE A 31 0.34 -11.93 -11.94
C ILE A 31 0.26 -13.39 -12.43
N LYS A 32 0.77 -13.62 -13.61
CA LYS A 32 0.70 -14.92 -14.28
C LYS A 32 1.31 -16.03 -13.41
N ASN A 33 0.55 -17.10 -13.20
CA ASN A 33 0.93 -18.28 -12.41
C ASN A 33 1.31 -18.00 -10.93
N ALA A 34 1.07 -16.80 -10.39
CA ALA A 34 1.34 -16.51 -8.99
C ALA A 34 0.45 -17.33 -8.06
N GLN A 35 1.03 -17.77 -6.94
CA GLN A 35 0.32 -18.42 -5.85
C GLN A 35 -0.03 -17.38 -4.78
N VAL A 36 -1.24 -16.85 -4.81
CA VAL A 36 -1.64 -15.76 -3.92
C VAL A 36 -2.10 -16.29 -2.57
N MET A 37 -1.47 -15.78 -1.52
CA MET A 37 -1.82 -16.00 -0.12
C MET A 37 -2.57 -14.77 0.39
N ALA A 38 -3.90 -14.79 0.28
CA ALA A 38 -4.75 -13.74 0.85
C ALA A 38 -4.88 -13.95 2.37
N ILE A 39 -4.44 -12.97 3.14
CA ILE A 39 -4.33 -13.03 4.61
C ILE A 39 -5.12 -11.87 5.20
N ASP A 40 -5.96 -12.14 6.20
CA ASP A 40 -6.85 -11.13 6.80
C ASP A 40 -6.09 -9.95 7.40
N GLU A 41 -5.01 -10.23 8.14
CA GLU A 41 -4.23 -9.24 8.86
C GLU A 41 -2.90 -8.95 8.14
N ILE A 42 -2.61 -7.67 7.91
CA ILE A 42 -1.37 -7.24 7.24
C ILE A 42 -0.11 -7.75 7.95
N PHE A 43 -0.12 -7.80 9.27
CA PHE A 43 0.99 -8.36 10.06
C PHE A 43 1.26 -9.83 9.67
N GLY A 44 0.20 -10.64 9.50
CA GLY A 44 0.32 -12.02 9.03
C GLY A 44 0.94 -12.13 7.64
N ALA A 45 0.56 -11.20 6.71
CA ALA A 45 1.12 -11.15 5.37
C ALA A 45 2.62 -10.79 5.37
N VAL A 46 3.04 -9.86 6.22
CA VAL A 46 4.46 -9.52 6.45
C VAL A 46 5.22 -10.72 7.01
N MET A 47 4.65 -11.40 8.01
CA MET A 47 5.27 -12.59 8.62
C MET A 47 5.38 -13.76 7.65
N ALA A 48 4.49 -13.87 6.66
CA ALA A 48 4.60 -14.89 5.62
C ALA A 48 5.88 -14.71 4.79
N VAL A 49 6.25 -13.47 4.45
CA VAL A 49 7.52 -13.18 3.75
C VAL A 49 8.72 -13.40 4.67
N LYS A 50 8.69 -12.89 5.90
CA LYS A 50 9.80 -13.05 6.86
C LYS A 50 10.12 -14.51 7.15
N ASN A 51 9.11 -15.37 7.17
CA ASN A 51 9.26 -16.82 7.41
C ASN A 51 9.43 -17.63 6.11
N ALA A 52 9.71 -16.99 4.99
CA ALA A 52 9.89 -17.62 3.67
C ALA A 52 8.70 -18.50 3.22
N LYS A 53 7.49 -18.22 3.73
CA LYS A 53 6.24 -18.86 3.27
C LYS A 53 5.70 -18.18 2.01
N ALA A 54 6.01 -16.90 1.83
CA ALA A 54 5.79 -16.13 0.61
C ALA A 54 7.12 -15.53 0.13
N ASP A 55 7.25 -15.36 -1.18
CA ASP A 55 8.44 -14.77 -1.82
C ASP A 55 8.37 -13.23 -1.80
N ALA A 56 7.16 -12.68 -1.87
CA ALA A 56 6.91 -11.24 -1.88
C ALA A 56 5.59 -10.89 -1.18
N LEU A 57 5.47 -9.62 -0.79
CA LEU A 57 4.24 -8.99 -0.31
C LEU A 57 3.89 -7.82 -1.23
N ILE A 58 2.63 -7.74 -1.65
CA ILE A 58 2.08 -6.53 -2.28
C ILE A 58 1.25 -5.81 -1.22
N VAL A 59 1.61 -4.56 -0.95
CA VAL A 59 1.03 -3.75 0.11
C VAL A 59 1.01 -2.29 -0.29
N ASP A 60 0.10 -1.52 0.30
CA ASP A 60 0.10 -0.06 0.16
C ASP A 60 1.43 0.53 0.67
N SER A 61 2.00 1.48 -0.08
CA SER A 61 3.31 2.05 0.23
C SER A 61 3.37 2.71 1.61
N SER A 62 2.30 3.40 2.02
CA SER A 62 2.23 4.05 3.32
C SER A 62 2.33 3.05 4.48
N ILE A 63 1.72 1.88 4.33
CA ILE A 63 1.82 0.77 5.28
C ILE A 63 3.20 0.10 5.17
N GLY A 64 3.66 -0.13 3.94
CA GLY A 64 4.94 -0.78 3.64
C GLY A 64 6.12 -0.06 4.29
N TYR A 65 6.18 1.26 4.23
CA TYR A 65 7.27 2.05 4.83
C TYR A 65 7.34 1.88 6.35
N GLY A 66 6.19 1.80 7.03
CA GLY A 66 6.17 1.52 8.47
C GLY A 66 6.78 0.17 8.83
N TYR A 67 6.50 -0.85 8.02
CA TYR A 67 7.08 -2.19 8.24
C TYR A 67 8.56 -2.26 7.85
N LEU A 68 9.00 -1.63 6.77
CA LEU A 68 10.40 -1.58 6.37
C LEU A 68 11.29 -0.93 7.44
N LYS A 69 10.81 0.14 8.06
CA LYS A 69 11.53 0.84 9.14
C LYS A 69 11.79 -0.07 10.34
N GLN A 70 10.85 -0.97 10.66
CA GLN A 70 10.93 -1.89 11.80
C GLN A 70 11.55 -3.25 11.46
N ASN A 71 11.74 -3.54 10.18
CA ASN A 71 12.20 -4.83 9.69
C ASN A 71 13.32 -4.67 8.66
N PRO A 72 14.59 -4.48 9.11
CA PRO A 72 15.71 -4.24 8.21
C PRO A 72 16.08 -5.44 7.32
N ASP A 73 15.48 -6.59 7.58
CA ASP A 73 15.56 -7.81 6.78
C ASP A 73 14.61 -7.82 5.56
N LEU A 74 13.68 -6.86 5.50
CA LEU A 74 12.81 -6.63 4.35
C LEU A 74 13.35 -5.50 3.47
N VAL A 75 13.06 -5.58 2.18
CA VAL A 75 13.43 -4.55 1.20
C VAL A 75 12.25 -4.26 0.28
N GLU A 76 12.05 -3.00 -0.05
CA GLU A 76 11.22 -2.62 -1.19
C GLU A 76 12.01 -2.88 -2.47
N PHE A 77 11.48 -3.69 -3.39
CA PHE A 77 12.15 -3.93 -4.66
C PHE A 77 11.46 -3.22 -5.84
N LEU A 78 10.22 -2.82 -5.65
CA LEU A 78 9.43 -2.16 -6.69
C LEU A 78 8.33 -1.31 -6.09
N HIS A 79 8.21 -0.09 -6.61
CA HIS A 79 7.09 0.81 -6.34
C HIS A 79 6.30 1.01 -7.63
N LEU A 80 5.01 0.68 -7.61
CA LEU A 80 4.12 0.83 -8.75
C LEU A 80 3.03 1.84 -8.42
N PRO A 81 2.75 2.80 -9.31
CA PRO A 81 1.57 3.63 -9.17
C PRO A 81 0.33 2.76 -9.40
N ASP A 82 -0.64 2.84 -8.51
CA ASP A 82 -1.90 2.08 -8.61
C ASP A 82 -2.94 2.74 -9.53
N GLY A 83 -2.61 3.90 -10.09
CA GLY A 83 -3.51 4.70 -10.93
C GLY A 83 -4.64 5.39 -10.16
N SER A 84 -4.65 5.32 -8.83
CA SER A 84 -5.63 6.00 -8.00
C SER A 84 -5.33 7.49 -7.86
N GLU A 85 -6.38 8.29 -7.61
CA GLU A 85 -6.24 9.71 -7.27
C GLU A 85 -5.93 9.93 -5.77
N GLY A 86 -5.70 8.83 -5.02
CA GLY A 86 -5.42 8.84 -3.58
C GLY A 86 -6.65 8.58 -2.72
N PHE A 87 -6.50 8.86 -1.43
CA PHE A 87 -7.56 8.66 -0.44
C PHE A 87 -8.59 9.80 -0.46
N SER A 88 -9.84 9.48 -0.16
CA SER A 88 -10.95 10.43 -0.19
C SER A 88 -11.87 10.26 1.00
N PHE A 89 -12.57 11.34 1.37
CA PHE A 89 -13.71 11.27 2.27
C PHE A 89 -14.97 10.94 1.48
N ALA A 90 -15.70 9.89 1.87
CA ALA A 90 -16.94 9.47 1.22
C ALA A 90 -18.16 9.93 2.01
N PHE A 91 -19.17 10.42 1.30
CA PHE A 91 -20.47 10.80 1.84
C PHE A 91 -21.59 10.15 1.04
N ASN A 92 -22.76 9.97 1.66
CA ASN A 92 -23.95 9.56 0.92
C ASN A 92 -24.26 10.59 -0.18
N LYS A 93 -24.55 10.08 -1.38
CA LYS A 93 -24.84 10.92 -2.56
C LYS A 93 -25.91 11.97 -2.25
N GLY A 94 -25.58 13.22 -2.50
CA GLY A 94 -26.47 14.36 -2.28
C GLY A 94 -26.65 14.79 -0.80
N LYS A 95 -25.86 14.18 0.14
CA LYS A 95 -25.83 14.59 1.55
C LYS A 95 -24.56 15.38 1.87
N HIS A 96 -24.67 16.28 2.84
CA HIS A 96 -23.51 17.01 3.40
C HIS A 96 -22.67 17.80 2.39
N THR A 97 -23.28 18.36 1.34
CA THR A 97 -22.57 19.11 0.28
C THR A 97 -21.78 20.31 0.82
N GLU A 98 -22.32 21.03 1.82
CA GLU A 98 -21.58 22.11 2.49
C GLU A 98 -20.35 21.60 3.25
N LEU A 99 -20.47 20.46 3.95
CA LEU A 99 -19.36 19.87 4.68
C LEU A 99 -18.28 19.39 3.70
N GLN A 100 -18.67 18.79 2.59
CA GLN A 100 -17.77 18.39 1.53
C GLN A 100 -16.97 19.57 0.99
N ALA A 101 -17.63 20.69 0.70
CA ALA A 101 -16.96 21.90 0.23
C ALA A 101 -15.96 22.46 1.27
N LYS A 102 -16.33 22.47 2.56
CA LYS A 102 -15.45 22.91 3.65
C LYS A 102 -14.23 22.01 3.81
N ILE A 103 -14.41 20.68 3.72
CA ILE A 103 -13.30 19.72 3.80
C ILE A 103 -12.33 19.90 2.62
N ASN A 104 -12.85 20.02 1.40
CA ASN A 104 -12.00 20.25 0.22
C ASN A 104 -11.19 21.54 0.36
N ALA A 105 -11.83 22.64 0.77
CA ALA A 105 -11.13 23.91 1.00
C ALA A 105 -10.05 23.80 2.08
N ALA A 106 -10.33 23.10 3.18
CA ALA A 106 -9.34 22.86 4.25
C ALA A 106 -8.15 22.01 3.76
N ILE A 107 -8.39 20.96 2.97
CA ILE A 107 -7.32 20.15 2.37
C ILE A 107 -6.45 21.00 1.44
N ASP A 108 -7.06 21.84 0.61
CA ASP A 108 -6.34 22.73 -0.29
C ASP A 108 -5.47 23.75 0.49
N GLU A 109 -5.97 24.27 1.60
CA GLU A 109 -5.22 25.17 2.49
C GLU A 109 -4.03 24.44 3.13
N LEU A 110 -4.23 23.25 3.68
CA LEU A 110 -3.17 22.42 4.26
C LEU A 110 -2.07 22.05 3.26
N LYS A 111 -2.43 21.85 2.00
CA LYS A 111 -1.45 21.62 0.93
C LYS A 111 -0.67 22.89 0.59
N LYS A 112 -1.33 24.04 0.53
CA LYS A 112 -0.70 25.33 0.20
C LYS A 112 0.26 25.83 1.27
N ASP A 113 -0.07 25.66 2.55
CA ASP A 113 0.75 26.12 3.67
C ASP A 113 1.87 25.12 4.07
N GLY A 114 1.93 23.96 3.39
CA GLY A 114 2.92 22.90 3.64
C GLY A 114 2.64 22.04 4.88
N THR A 115 1.51 22.23 5.55
CA THR A 115 1.12 21.41 6.72
C THR A 115 0.90 19.96 6.30
N TYR A 116 0.31 19.73 5.13
CA TYR A 116 0.09 18.38 4.60
C TYR A 116 1.42 17.62 4.44
N ASP A 117 2.43 18.22 3.83
CA ASP A 117 3.76 17.61 3.67
C ASP A 117 4.44 17.33 5.02
N LYS A 118 4.31 18.24 5.99
CA LYS A 118 4.83 18.03 7.34
C LYS A 118 4.16 16.84 8.03
N LEU A 119 2.87 16.63 7.82
CA LEU A 119 2.15 15.47 8.35
C LEU A 119 2.62 14.17 7.69
N LEU A 120 2.83 14.15 6.38
CA LEU A 120 3.37 12.97 5.69
C LEU A 120 4.73 12.56 6.28
N VAL A 121 5.63 13.50 6.48
CA VAL A 121 6.94 13.23 7.10
C VAL A 121 6.78 12.77 8.55
N LYS A 122 5.92 13.45 9.33
CA LYS A 122 5.71 13.13 10.75
C LYS A 122 5.22 11.70 10.97
N TYR A 123 4.41 11.19 10.05
CA TYR A 123 3.81 9.85 10.15
C TYR A 123 4.48 8.81 9.24
N ASP A 124 5.69 9.10 8.76
CA ASP A 124 6.49 8.20 7.90
C ASP A 124 5.73 7.74 6.62
N LEU A 125 4.96 8.64 6.01
CA LEU A 125 4.18 8.39 4.80
C LEU A 125 4.86 8.92 3.52
N LYS A 126 6.06 9.50 3.67
CA LYS A 126 6.85 10.08 2.58
C LYS A 126 8.33 9.96 2.92
#